data_42a76355487bd5373a07acbc5991ed9e
#
_entry.id   42a76355487bd5373a07acbc5991ed9e
#
_cell.length_a   1.000
_cell.length_b   1.000
_cell.length_c   1.000
_cell.angle_alpha   90.00
_cell.angle_beta   90.00
_cell.angle_gamma   90.00
#
_symmetry.space_group_name_H-M   'P 1'
#
loop_
_entity.id
_entity.type
_entity.pdbx_description
1 polymer ?
#
loop_
_entity_poly.entity_id
_entity_poly.type
_entity_poly.pdbx_seq_one_letter_code
_entity_poly.pdbx_strand_id
1 'polypeptide(L)'
;MTIETKFDFGQDVFFLDWNKRAVYPAKITGVKADISPDTINGKEYYTVTIYRLDNIWVSEPTLFLSEESAAEALAARVAWTEKREREMSQQ
;
A
#
# COMPACT_ATOMS: atom_id res chain seq x y z
N MET A 1 5.62 -23.18 -6.95
CA MET A 1 4.57 -22.13 -6.81
C MET A 1 5.11 -20.84 -7.38
N THR A 2 4.40 -20.28 -8.35
CA THR A 2 4.82 -19.02 -8.96
C THR A 2 4.15 -17.87 -8.18
N ILE A 3 4.97 -16.93 -7.70
CA ILE A 3 4.46 -15.75 -7.02
C ILE A 3 4.44 -14.61 -8.02
N GLU A 4 3.25 -14.11 -8.31
CA GLU A 4 3.08 -12.98 -9.19
C GLU A 4 3.17 -11.68 -8.39
N THR A 5 4.02 -10.76 -8.85
CA THR A 5 4.17 -9.45 -8.24
C THR A 5 3.56 -8.39 -9.17
N LYS A 6 2.90 -7.41 -8.59
CA LYS A 6 2.26 -6.33 -9.34
C LYS A 6 3.29 -5.37 -9.95
N PHE A 7 4.41 -5.20 -9.26
CA PHE A 7 5.48 -4.30 -9.68
C PHE A 7 6.80 -5.04 -9.74
N ASP A 8 7.71 -4.58 -10.60
CA ASP A 8 9.01 -5.21 -10.82
C ASP A 8 10.15 -4.36 -10.28
N PHE A 9 11.29 -5.02 -10.05
CA PHE A 9 12.52 -4.35 -9.68
C PHE A 9 12.91 -3.31 -10.74
N GLY A 10 13.25 -2.11 -10.29
CA GLY A 10 13.66 -1.01 -11.18
C GLY A 10 12.50 -0.23 -11.78
N GLN A 11 11.25 -0.61 -11.48
CA GLN A 11 10.08 0.07 -11.99
C GLN A 11 9.85 1.39 -11.26
N ASP A 12 9.46 2.42 -12.01
CA ASP A 12 9.07 3.69 -11.43
C ASP A 12 7.61 3.63 -10.97
N VAL A 13 7.36 4.05 -9.73
CA VAL A 13 6.03 4.02 -9.12
C VAL A 13 5.82 5.29 -8.31
N PHE A 14 4.59 5.44 -7.80
CA PHE A 14 4.25 6.53 -6.88
C PHE A 14 3.89 5.93 -5.53
N PHE A 15 4.54 6.40 -4.49
CA PHE A 15 4.32 5.96 -3.12
C PHE A 15 3.38 6.92 -2.40
N LEU A 16 2.33 6.38 -1.82
CA LEU A 16 1.36 7.13 -1.05
C LEU A 16 1.66 6.99 0.44
N ASP A 17 2.10 8.09 1.05
CA ASP A 17 2.36 8.14 2.48
C ASP A 17 1.09 8.59 3.19
N TRP A 18 0.41 7.64 3.83
CA TRP A 18 -0.85 7.89 4.53
C TRP A 18 -0.68 8.82 5.74
N ASN A 19 0.47 8.75 6.40
CA ASN A 19 0.73 9.60 7.57
C ASN A 19 0.91 11.05 7.20
N LYS A 20 1.61 11.31 6.12
CA LYS A 20 1.85 12.66 5.64
C LYS A 20 0.82 13.14 4.64
N ARG A 21 -0.07 12.24 4.19
CA ARG A 21 -1.07 12.50 3.15
C ARG A 21 -0.44 13.11 1.90
N ALA A 22 0.63 12.47 1.44
CA ALA A 22 1.41 12.94 0.32
C ALA A 22 1.78 11.80 -0.63
N VAL A 23 2.01 12.15 -1.90
CA VAL A 23 2.40 11.21 -2.95
C VAL A 23 3.80 11.56 -3.41
N TYR A 24 4.68 10.57 -3.48
CA TYR A 24 6.07 10.76 -3.89
C TYR A 24 6.43 9.83 -5.05
N PRO A 25 7.18 10.32 -6.04
CA PRO A 25 7.74 9.43 -7.04
C PRO A 25 8.84 8.57 -6.41
N ALA A 26 8.89 7.31 -6.80
CA ALA A 26 9.86 6.37 -6.23
C ALA A 26 10.22 5.29 -7.25
N LYS A 27 11.33 4.60 -7.00
CA LYS A 27 11.77 3.49 -7.82
C LYS A 27 11.91 2.26 -6.94
N ILE A 28 11.46 1.11 -7.45
CA ILE A 28 11.53 -0.14 -6.71
C ILE A 28 12.96 -0.67 -6.75
N THR A 29 13.60 -0.77 -5.58
CA THR A 29 14.96 -1.26 -5.42
C THR A 29 15.02 -2.64 -4.77
N GLY A 30 13.89 -3.25 -4.50
CA GLY A 30 13.82 -4.61 -3.99
C GLY A 30 12.40 -5.11 -3.98
N VAL A 31 12.24 -6.42 -4.12
CA VAL A 31 10.95 -7.09 -4.06
C VAL A 31 11.10 -8.31 -3.17
N LYS A 32 10.17 -8.50 -2.24
CA LYS A 32 10.20 -9.59 -1.29
C LYS A 32 8.79 -10.11 -1.06
N ALA A 33 8.65 -11.42 -1.01
CA ALA A 33 7.38 -12.05 -0.67
C ALA A 33 7.50 -12.69 0.71
N ASP A 34 6.58 -12.34 1.61
CA ASP A 34 6.48 -12.93 2.94
C ASP A 34 5.22 -13.77 3.05
N ILE A 35 5.31 -14.87 3.77
CA ILE A 35 4.17 -15.72 4.06
C ILE A 35 3.70 -15.40 5.48
N SER A 36 2.45 -14.96 5.58
CA SER A 36 1.84 -14.64 6.87
C SER A 36 0.72 -15.61 7.20
N PRO A 37 0.60 -16.05 8.45
CA PRO A 37 -0.51 -16.92 8.83
C PRO A 37 -1.83 -16.16 8.82
N ASP A 38 -2.89 -16.87 8.47
CA ASP A 38 -4.24 -16.34 8.61
C ASP A 38 -4.61 -16.32 10.09
N THR A 39 -4.74 -15.14 10.64
CA THR A 39 -5.04 -14.95 12.06
C THR A 39 -6.47 -15.30 12.44
N ILE A 40 -7.37 -15.40 11.46
CA ILE A 40 -8.77 -15.74 11.73
C ILE A 40 -8.94 -17.25 11.88
N ASN A 41 -8.38 -18.02 10.94
CA ASN A 41 -8.50 -19.47 10.95
C ASN A 41 -7.30 -20.17 11.59
N GLY A 42 -6.15 -19.52 11.60
CA GLY A 42 -4.92 -20.08 12.18
C GLY A 42 -4.31 -21.24 11.40
N LYS A 43 -4.91 -21.62 10.27
CA LYS A 43 -4.50 -22.75 9.46
C LYS A 43 -4.06 -22.41 8.05
N GLU A 44 -4.50 -21.28 7.54
CA GLU A 44 -4.18 -20.86 6.19
C GLU A 44 -3.10 -19.79 6.20
N TYR A 45 -2.34 -19.75 5.12
CA TYR A 45 -1.27 -18.79 4.95
C TYR A 45 -1.52 -18.00 3.67
N TYR A 46 -1.25 -16.71 3.71
CA TYR A 46 -1.30 -15.88 2.51
C TYR A 46 0.05 -15.22 2.29
N THR A 47 0.35 -14.92 1.01
CA THR A 47 1.59 -14.28 0.62
C THR A 47 1.38 -12.78 0.53
N VAL A 48 2.24 -12.04 1.22
CA VAL A 48 2.24 -10.58 1.17
C VAL A 48 3.50 -10.16 0.42
N THR A 49 3.33 -9.39 -0.63
CA THR A 49 4.45 -8.85 -1.40
C THR A 49 4.77 -7.46 -0.88
N ILE A 50 6.04 -7.24 -0.55
CA ILE A 50 6.52 -5.93 -0.11
C ILE A 50 7.62 -5.46 -1.04
N TYR A 51 7.75 -4.14 -1.16
CA TYR A 51 8.68 -3.51 -2.08
C TYR A 51 9.60 -2.57 -1.34
N ARG A 52 10.85 -2.53 -1.76
CA ARG A 52 11.82 -1.61 -1.19
C ARG A 52 11.88 -0.34 -2.03
N LEU A 53 11.78 0.80 -1.36
CA LEU A 53 11.94 2.13 -1.96
C LEU A 53 13.10 2.80 -1.22
N ASP A 54 14.27 2.86 -1.86
CA ASP A 54 15.51 3.37 -1.25
C ASP A 54 15.86 2.61 0.04
N ASN A 55 15.46 3.11 1.21
CA ASN A 55 15.82 2.53 2.50
C ASN A 55 14.60 2.07 3.32
N ILE A 56 13.42 2.03 2.72
CA ILE A 56 12.21 1.58 3.40
C ILE A 56 11.52 0.47 2.63
N TRP A 57 10.84 -0.41 3.36
CA TRP A 57 9.99 -1.44 2.77
C TRP A 57 8.52 -1.04 2.93
N VAL A 58 7.76 -1.15 1.84
CA VAL A 58 6.36 -0.75 1.82
C VAL A 58 5.51 -1.87 1.25
N SER A 59 4.24 -1.88 1.64
CA SER A 59 3.29 -2.86 1.14
C SER A 59 2.74 -2.47 -0.24
N GLU A 60 2.34 -3.46 -1.01
CA GLU A 60 1.84 -3.25 -2.38
C GLU A 60 0.69 -2.24 -2.49
N PRO A 61 -0.30 -2.21 -1.58
CA PRO A 61 -1.40 -1.24 -1.69
C PRO A 61 -1.01 0.23 -1.58
N THR A 62 0.21 0.53 -1.15
CA THR A 62 0.69 1.93 -1.06
C THR A 62 1.36 2.40 -2.33
N LEU A 63 1.48 1.54 -3.34
CA LEU A 63 2.15 1.84 -4.60
C LEU A 63 1.16 1.94 -5.76
N PHE A 64 1.40 2.90 -6.63
CA PHE A 64 0.54 3.19 -7.79
C PHE A 64 1.39 3.43 -9.03
N LEU A 65 0.83 3.13 -10.19
CA LEU A 65 1.51 3.32 -11.47
C LEU A 65 1.50 4.77 -11.94
N SER A 66 0.57 5.58 -11.43
CA SER A 66 0.46 6.99 -11.81
C SER A 66 0.22 7.85 -10.57
N GLU A 67 0.67 9.09 -10.64
CA GLU A 67 0.41 10.08 -9.60
C GLU A 67 -1.09 10.31 -9.42
N GLU A 68 -1.82 10.32 -10.53
CA GLU A 68 -3.25 10.53 -10.56
C GLU A 68 -4.00 9.44 -9.78
N SER A 69 -3.65 8.18 -10.00
CA SER A 69 -4.24 7.06 -9.26
C SER A 69 -3.95 7.15 -7.77
N ALA A 70 -2.74 7.52 -7.41
CA ALA A 70 -2.35 7.68 -6.01
C ALA A 70 -3.12 8.83 -5.36
N ALA A 71 -3.26 9.95 -6.06
CA ALA A 71 -4.00 11.11 -5.57
C ALA A 71 -5.49 10.79 -5.38
N GLU A 72 -6.09 10.03 -6.29
CA GLU A 72 -7.48 9.58 -6.17
C GLU A 72 -7.67 8.70 -4.95
N ALA A 73 -6.75 7.76 -4.72
CA ALA A 73 -6.80 6.87 -3.56
C ALA A 73 -6.70 7.66 -2.26
N LEU A 74 -5.81 8.65 -2.21
CA LEU A 74 -5.65 9.52 -1.06
C LEU A 74 -6.92 10.31 -0.78
N ALA A 75 -7.50 10.93 -1.82
CA ALA A 75 -8.71 11.73 -1.70
C ALA A 75 -9.88 10.87 -1.18
N ALA A 76 -10.04 9.66 -1.70
CA ALA A 76 -11.09 8.75 -1.27
C ALA A 76 -10.93 8.36 0.21
N ARG A 77 -9.70 8.12 0.64
CA ARG A 77 -9.41 7.76 2.03
C ARG A 77 -9.65 8.92 2.99
N VAL A 78 -9.25 10.12 2.62
CA VAL A 78 -9.47 11.33 3.42
C VAL A 78 -10.96 11.60 3.58
N ALA A 79 -11.73 11.52 2.49
CA ALA A 79 -13.17 11.72 2.53
C ALA A 79 -13.86 10.71 3.43
N TRP A 80 -13.47 9.43 3.37
CA TRP A 80 -14.01 8.38 4.23
C TRP A 80 -13.70 8.63 5.70
N THR A 81 -12.48 9.05 6.01
CA THR A 81 -12.05 9.33 7.38
C THR A 81 -12.81 10.51 7.97
N GLU A 82 -12.98 11.58 7.21
CA GLU A 82 -13.73 12.76 7.64
C GLU A 82 -15.20 12.43 7.92
N LYS A 83 -15.80 11.62 7.05
CA LYS A 83 -17.18 11.18 7.24
C LYS A 83 -17.33 10.37 8.53
N ARG A 84 -16.39 9.47 8.77
CA ARG A 84 -16.41 8.64 9.99
C ARG A 84 -16.24 9.47 11.24
N GLU A 85 -15.36 10.45 11.23
CA GLU A 85 -15.16 11.36 12.36
C GLU A 85 -16.41 12.16 12.67
N ARG A 86 -17.11 12.65 11.63
CA ARG A 86 -18.37 13.36 11.80
C ARG A 86 -19.44 12.47 12.40
N GLU A 87 -19.55 11.23 11.98
CA GLU A 87 -20.52 10.29 12.53
C GLU A 87 -20.23 9.97 13.99
N MET A 88 -18.95 9.85 14.36
CA MET A 88 -18.55 9.60 15.75
C MET A 88 -18.80 10.80 16.65
N SER A 89 -18.64 12.02 16.15
CA SER A 89 -18.82 13.23 16.95
C SER A 89 -20.29 13.57 17.18
N GLN A 90 -21.22 12.95 16.46
CA GLN A 90 -22.65 13.16 16.62
C GLN A 90 -23.31 12.21 17.63
N GLN A 91 -22.55 11.32 18.20
CA GLN A 91 -23.08 10.37 19.21
C GLN A 91 -23.03 10.96 20.63
#